data_1849bd7213478108c3758a1207568aeb
#
_entry.id   1849bd7213478108c3758a1207568aeb
#
_cell.length_a   1.000
_cell.length_b   1.000
_cell.length_c   1.000
_cell.angle_alpha   90.00
_cell.angle_beta   90.00
_cell.angle_gamma   90.00
#
_symmetry.space_group_name_H-M   'P 1'
#
loop_
_entity.id
_entity.type
_entity.pdbx_description
1 polymer ?
#
loop_
_entity_poly.entity_id
_entity_poly.type
_entity_poly.pdbx_seq_one_letter_code
_entity_poly.pdbx_strand_id
1 'polypeptide(L)'
;MQYLRLAHFESSMNWGGQELRVIEQMEWMIAHDYEVWLIARPGSAILEEAVKRNLPHFVLRVRGSINLKTLYQLLRFLREKEINLLDCHSNKDAYYGLWTRLLTKIKVIRSRHVTDRIKTKAGRALVWRYGNHHIITTANAVNRQIISLGLAPAERIYTAKAGVDEKRFHPDIDAIHLKKQLGIPLDHTVVANIGMIRRDKGQLYYARACNQLLDAQQNLSCIQVGEATLQTKNYKTKVVEEIQQGRHTDRFHFLGYHDDIENYLAMADIVVIASIGTEAQTRLVSQAYLMKKAVVATRIGGLPEMVHDRETGLLCEEKSGAALAASIQHLLDDRQLRTELTDNAYTSALQHMTIDLMMQEMIGLYEQTINSASREL
;
A
#
# COMPACT_ATOMS: atom_id res chain seq x y z
N MET A 1 -2.25 29.45 -15.47
CA MET A 1 -1.76 28.29 -14.69
C MET A 1 -0.71 27.58 -15.51
N GLN A 2 0.37 27.12 -14.89
CA GLN A 2 1.36 26.30 -15.56
C GLN A 2 0.78 24.90 -15.77
N TYR A 3 0.90 24.32 -16.98
CA TYR A 3 0.49 22.95 -17.25
C TYR A 3 1.39 21.97 -16.47
N LEU A 4 0.81 21.01 -15.75
CA LEU A 4 1.55 20.03 -14.94
C LEU A 4 2.25 19.00 -15.84
N ARG A 5 3.58 18.93 -15.75
CA ARG A 5 4.43 17.88 -16.34
C ARG A 5 5.23 17.22 -15.23
N LEU A 6 4.82 16.03 -14.86
CA LEU A 6 5.35 15.30 -13.70
C LEU A 6 6.35 14.22 -14.11
N ALA A 7 7.41 14.08 -13.30
CA ALA A 7 8.21 12.86 -13.32
C ALA A 7 8.22 12.20 -11.93
N HIS A 8 7.78 10.94 -11.85
CA HIS A 8 8.01 10.08 -10.70
C HIS A 8 9.42 9.50 -10.76
N PHE A 9 10.20 9.70 -9.72
CA PHE A 9 11.55 9.13 -9.62
C PHE A 9 11.57 8.02 -8.56
N GLU A 10 11.68 6.76 -9.03
CA GLU A 10 11.73 5.59 -8.18
C GLU A 10 12.93 4.70 -8.53
N SER A 11 13.93 4.71 -7.67
CA SER A 11 15.17 3.95 -7.87
C SER A 11 15.25 2.63 -7.09
N SER A 12 14.15 2.19 -6.44
CA SER A 12 14.06 0.88 -5.80
C SER A 12 14.25 -0.26 -6.81
N MET A 13 14.83 -1.37 -6.35
CA MET A 13 14.89 -2.61 -7.13
C MET A 13 13.78 -3.58 -6.75
N ASN A 14 13.04 -3.26 -5.67
CA ASN A 14 11.98 -4.10 -5.16
C ASN A 14 10.66 -3.88 -5.92
N TRP A 15 9.71 -4.77 -5.68
CA TRP A 15 8.32 -4.62 -6.06
C TRP A 15 7.44 -4.74 -4.83
N GLY A 16 6.56 -3.78 -4.65
CA GLY A 16 5.65 -3.74 -3.51
C GLY A 16 4.58 -2.68 -3.67
N GLY A 17 3.89 -2.35 -2.59
CA GLY A 17 2.78 -1.39 -2.62
C GLY A 17 3.16 0.03 -3.03
N GLN A 18 4.42 0.44 -2.80
CA GLN A 18 4.93 1.74 -3.22
C GLN A 18 5.04 1.81 -4.75
N GLU A 19 5.70 0.83 -5.35
CA GLU A 19 5.94 0.78 -6.79
C GLU A 19 4.62 0.60 -7.55
N LEU A 20 3.73 -0.27 -7.06
CA LEU A 20 2.40 -0.44 -7.63
C LEU A 20 1.59 0.87 -7.60
N ARG A 21 1.65 1.62 -6.48
CA ARG A 21 0.97 2.91 -6.37
C ARG A 21 1.47 3.92 -7.41
N VAL A 22 2.76 3.98 -7.68
CA VAL A 22 3.33 4.87 -8.71
C VAL A 22 2.80 4.49 -10.10
N ILE A 23 2.77 3.21 -10.43
CA ILE A 23 2.23 2.73 -11.71
C ILE A 23 0.75 3.12 -11.86
N GLU A 24 -0.08 2.88 -10.85
CA GLU A 24 -1.51 3.23 -10.89
C GLU A 24 -1.76 4.74 -10.98
N GLN A 25 -0.95 5.55 -10.30
CA GLN A 25 -0.99 7.01 -10.44
C GLN A 25 -0.67 7.44 -11.86
N MET A 26 0.34 6.83 -12.48
CA MET A 26 0.68 7.12 -13.88
C MET A 26 -0.44 6.72 -14.85
N GLU A 27 -1.01 5.53 -14.68
CA GLU A 27 -2.14 5.08 -15.51
C GLU A 27 -3.32 6.02 -15.40
N TRP A 28 -3.67 6.42 -14.17
CA TRP A 28 -4.73 7.38 -13.93
C TRP A 28 -4.44 8.74 -14.58
N MET A 29 -3.22 9.26 -14.43
CA MET A 29 -2.81 10.54 -15.01
C MET A 29 -2.89 10.52 -16.53
N ILE A 30 -2.42 9.45 -17.17
CA ILE A 30 -2.47 9.29 -18.63
C ILE A 30 -3.92 9.21 -19.11
N ALA A 31 -4.78 8.47 -18.41
CA ALA A 31 -6.20 8.36 -18.73
C ALA A 31 -6.96 9.69 -18.60
N HIS A 32 -6.38 10.68 -17.89
CA HIS A 32 -6.92 12.03 -17.70
C HIS A 32 -6.08 13.12 -18.41
N ASP A 33 -5.35 12.75 -19.47
CA ASP A 33 -4.58 13.64 -20.35
C ASP A 33 -3.46 14.44 -19.65
N TYR A 34 -2.91 13.95 -18.53
CA TYR A 34 -1.73 14.52 -17.89
C TYR A 34 -0.43 13.94 -18.48
N GLU A 35 0.58 14.81 -18.61
CA GLU A 35 1.93 14.37 -18.98
C GLU A 35 2.69 13.86 -17.77
N VAL A 36 2.99 12.54 -17.74
CA VAL A 36 3.70 11.90 -16.64
C VAL A 36 4.79 10.96 -17.15
N TRP A 37 5.93 10.92 -16.47
CA TRP A 37 7.07 10.07 -16.77
C TRP A 37 7.54 9.31 -15.55
N LEU A 38 7.97 8.06 -15.75
CA LEU A 38 8.70 7.30 -14.74
C LEU A 38 10.20 7.43 -14.98
N ILE A 39 10.98 7.78 -13.96
CA ILE A 39 12.44 7.66 -13.95
C ILE A 39 12.80 6.48 -13.07
N ALA A 40 13.36 5.42 -13.65
CA ALA A 40 13.66 4.18 -12.96
C ALA A 40 15.04 3.62 -13.28
N ARG A 41 15.53 2.72 -12.43
CA ARG A 41 16.82 2.05 -12.64
C ARG A 41 16.68 0.90 -13.64
N PRO A 42 17.73 0.61 -14.44
CA PRO A 42 17.74 -0.58 -15.28
C PRO A 42 17.62 -1.85 -14.44
N GLY A 43 16.74 -2.78 -14.86
CA GLY A 43 16.47 -4.06 -14.18
C GLY A 43 15.69 -3.91 -12.87
N SER A 44 15.04 -2.78 -12.62
CA SER A 44 14.08 -2.65 -11.50
C SER A 44 12.71 -3.18 -11.88
N ALA A 45 12.02 -3.79 -10.94
CA ALA A 45 10.70 -4.37 -11.18
C ALA A 45 9.65 -3.33 -11.63
N ILE A 46 9.74 -2.10 -11.12
CA ILE A 46 8.86 -1.01 -11.57
C ILE A 46 9.10 -0.64 -13.04
N LEU A 47 10.36 -0.70 -13.52
CA LEU A 47 10.66 -0.47 -14.92
C LEU A 47 10.09 -1.57 -15.81
N GLU A 48 10.23 -2.82 -15.41
CA GLU A 48 9.67 -3.97 -16.14
C GLU A 48 8.16 -3.85 -16.28
N GLU A 49 7.48 -3.48 -15.18
CA GLU A 49 6.03 -3.27 -15.19
C GLU A 49 5.61 -2.06 -16.03
N ALA A 50 6.36 -0.96 -15.99
CA ALA A 50 6.10 0.21 -16.83
C ALA A 50 6.24 -0.11 -18.32
N VAL A 51 7.26 -0.89 -18.70
CA VAL A 51 7.45 -1.37 -20.09
C VAL A 51 6.29 -2.27 -20.52
N LYS A 52 5.89 -3.23 -19.67
CA LYS A 52 4.75 -4.14 -19.92
C LYS A 52 3.44 -3.38 -20.18
N ARG A 53 3.22 -2.27 -19.47
CA ARG A 53 2.03 -1.42 -19.61
C ARG A 53 2.19 -0.25 -20.59
N ASN A 54 3.30 -0.19 -21.34
CA ASN A 54 3.60 0.88 -22.29
C ASN A 54 3.58 2.30 -21.66
N LEU A 55 3.97 2.42 -20.39
CA LEU A 55 4.02 3.72 -19.73
C LEU A 55 5.27 4.51 -20.10
N PRO A 56 5.18 5.85 -20.22
CA PRO A 56 6.33 6.71 -20.52
C PRO A 56 7.41 6.56 -19.45
N HIS A 57 8.64 6.22 -19.84
CA HIS A 57 9.70 5.99 -18.87
C HIS A 57 11.07 6.47 -19.37
N PHE A 58 11.96 6.74 -18.43
CA PHE A 58 13.36 7.07 -18.65
C PHE A 58 14.25 6.20 -17.77
N VAL A 59 15.19 5.49 -18.40
CA VAL A 59 16.09 4.58 -17.68
C VAL A 59 17.32 5.36 -17.20
N LEU A 60 17.50 5.46 -15.88
CA LEU A 60 18.59 6.19 -15.27
C LEU A 60 19.40 5.29 -14.31
N ARG A 61 20.72 5.17 -14.56
CA ARG A 61 21.62 4.42 -13.67
C ARG A 61 21.98 5.25 -12.44
N VAL A 62 21.26 5.01 -11.35
CA VAL A 62 21.51 5.68 -10.07
C VAL A 62 22.68 5.02 -9.33
N ARG A 63 23.79 5.74 -9.18
CA ARG A 63 25.01 5.30 -8.47
C ARG A 63 25.23 6.16 -7.23
N GLY A 64 25.17 5.56 -6.06
CA GLY A 64 25.39 6.27 -4.77
C GLY A 64 24.35 7.35 -4.49
N SER A 65 24.70 8.27 -3.60
CA SER A 65 23.85 9.41 -3.23
C SER A 65 24.05 10.63 -4.14
N ILE A 66 25.21 10.74 -4.77
CA ILE A 66 25.57 11.80 -5.72
C ILE A 66 26.52 11.22 -6.76
N ASN A 67 26.18 11.36 -8.03
CA ASN A 67 27.05 11.07 -9.15
C ASN A 67 26.78 12.12 -10.24
N LEU A 68 27.80 12.89 -10.61
CA LEU A 68 27.67 14.01 -11.52
C LEU A 68 27.14 13.62 -12.91
N LYS A 69 27.55 12.45 -13.43
CA LYS A 69 27.04 11.94 -14.70
C LYS A 69 25.55 11.63 -14.64
N THR A 70 25.13 10.95 -13.56
CA THR A 70 23.71 10.66 -13.31
C THR A 70 22.90 11.95 -13.15
N LEU A 71 23.41 12.92 -12.39
CA LEU A 71 22.77 14.22 -12.21
C LEU A 71 22.62 14.97 -13.55
N TYR A 72 23.68 15.03 -14.33
CA TYR A 72 23.65 15.64 -15.68
C TYR A 72 22.58 14.99 -16.58
N GLN A 73 22.53 13.65 -16.62
CA GLN A 73 21.53 12.91 -17.38
C GLN A 73 20.11 13.20 -16.90
N LEU A 74 19.90 13.24 -15.58
CA LEU A 74 18.61 13.59 -14.99
C LEU A 74 18.19 15.01 -15.42
N LEU A 75 19.03 16.01 -15.16
CA LEU A 75 18.70 17.42 -15.47
C LEU A 75 18.47 17.66 -16.96
N ARG A 76 19.24 16.98 -17.82
CA ARG A 76 19.04 17.01 -19.27
C ARG A 76 17.67 16.45 -19.65
N PHE A 77 17.30 15.26 -19.13
CA PHE A 77 15.99 14.64 -19.38
C PHE A 77 14.84 15.53 -18.91
N LEU A 78 14.92 16.05 -17.67
CA LEU A 78 13.89 16.91 -17.10
C LEU A 78 13.66 18.16 -17.96
N ARG A 79 14.75 18.75 -18.51
CA ARG A 79 14.67 19.89 -19.41
C ARG A 79 14.08 19.52 -20.77
N GLU A 80 14.54 18.41 -21.39
CA GLU A 80 14.07 17.94 -22.70
C GLU A 80 12.58 17.60 -22.72
N LYS A 81 12.05 17.12 -21.58
CA LYS A 81 10.64 16.81 -21.38
C LYS A 81 9.85 17.95 -20.72
N GLU A 82 10.49 19.10 -20.54
CA GLU A 82 9.87 20.27 -19.89
C GLU A 82 9.20 19.97 -18.53
N ILE A 83 9.75 18.99 -17.79
CA ILE A 83 9.23 18.60 -16.48
C ILE A 83 9.31 19.77 -15.52
N ASN A 84 8.20 20.10 -14.87
CA ASN A 84 8.13 21.18 -13.89
C ASN A 84 7.95 20.68 -12.45
N LEU A 85 7.63 19.37 -12.26
CA LEU A 85 7.52 18.73 -10.96
C LEU A 85 8.22 17.37 -10.95
N LEU A 86 9.09 17.15 -9.96
CA LEU A 86 9.77 15.88 -9.70
C LEU A 86 9.28 15.32 -8.36
N ASP A 87 8.66 14.14 -8.37
CA ASP A 87 8.26 13.41 -7.16
C ASP A 87 9.25 12.27 -6.88
N CYS A 88 9.93 12.34 -5.72
CA CYS A 88 11.00 11.42 -5.32
C CYS A 88 10.46 10.41 -4.28
N HIS A 89 10.50 9.12 -4.57
CA HIS A 89 9.90 8.09 -3.73
C HIS A 89 10.90 7.37 -2.82
N SER A 90 12.14 7.21 -3.23
CA SER A 90 13.17 6.54 -2.44
C SER A 90 14.19 7.50 -1.81
N ASN A 91 14.99 7.01 -0.87
CA ASN A 91 16.02 7.85 -0.23
C ASN A 91 17.10 8.31 -1.21
N LYS A 92 17.45 7.50 -2.22
CA LYS A 92 18.46 7.90 -3.22
C LYS A 92 17.93 8.99 -4.14
N ASP A 93 16.70 8.87 -4.55
CA ASP A 93 16.02 9.84 -5.43
C ASP A 93 15.96 11.22 -4.78
N ALA A 94 15.70 11.25 -3.46
CA ALA A 94 15.64 12.49 -2.69
C ALA A 94 16.98 13.28 -2.67
N TYR A 95 18.14 12.60 -2.78
CA TYR A 95 19.41 13.31 -2.95
C TYR A 95 19.50 14.00 -4.32
N TYR A 96 19.06 13.33 -5.37
CA TYR A 96 19.01 13.94 -6.71
C TYR A 96 17.91 15.00 -6.77
N GLY A 97 16.79 14.83 -6.06
CA GLY A 97 15.77 15.84 -5.88
C GLY A 97 16.32 17.13 -5.23
N LEU A 98 17.13 17.02 -4.18
CA LEU A 98 17.81 18.16 -3.58
C LEU A 98 18.65 18.94 -4.60
N TRP A 99 19.48 18.25 -5.39
CA TRP A 99 20.29 18.89 -6.41
C TRP A 99 19.46 19.49 -7.54
N THR A 100 18.39 18.81 -7.96
CA THR A 100 17.44 19.36 -8.94
C THR A 100 16.84 20.68 -8.44
N ARG A 101 16.40 20.72 -7.18
CA ARG A 101 15.86 21.93 -6.57
C ARG A 101 16.87 23.07 -6.49
N LEU A 102 18.13 22.78 -6.18
CA LEU A 102 19.19 23.78 -6.04
C LEU A 102 19.67 24.35 -7.39
N LEU A 103 19.65 23.52 -8.45
CA LEU A 103 20.24 23.85 -9.75
C LEU A 103 19.21 24.29 -10.79
N THR A 104 17.91 24.13 -10.49
CA THR A 104 16.83 24.43 -11.45
C THR A 104 15.63 25.10 -10.77
N LYS A 105 14.65 25.51 -11.58
CA LYS A 105 13.35 26.00 -11.08
C LYS A 105 12.31 24.89 -10.92
N ILE A 106 12.67 23.64 -11.17
CA ILE A 106 11.79 22.47 -11.08
C ILE A 106 11.38 22.30 -9.61
N LYS A 107 10.10 22.16 -9.39
CA LYS A 107 9.58 21.87 -8.05
C LYS A 107 9.85 20.41 -7.69
N VAL A 108 10.10 20.15 -6.42
CA VAL A 108 10.42 18.79 -5.94
C VAL A 108 9.48 18.46 -4.78
N ILE A 109 8.85 17.30 -4.89
CA ILE A 109 8.08 16.65 -3.82
C ILE A 109 8.84 15.41 -3.36
N ARG A 110 8.64 15.02 -2.13
CA ARG A 110 9.14 13.78 -1.58
C ARG A 110 7.99 12.94 -1.06
N SER A 111 7.71 11.83 -1.71
CA SER A 111 6.72 10.86 -1.27
C SER A 111 7.34 9.78 -0.37
N ARG A 112 6.71 9.51 0.79
CA ARG A 112 7.16 8.49 1.74
C ARG A 112 6.04 7.52 2.05
N HIS A 113 6.24 6.28 1.65
CA HIS A 113 5.24 5.22 1.73
C HIS A 113 5.43 4.24 2.90
N VAL A 114 6.50 4.39 3.70
CA VAL A 114 6.87 3.47 4.77
C VAL A 114 6.96 4.16 6.12
N THR A 115 6.61 3.44 7.19
CA THR A 115 6.65 3.93 8.59
C THR A 115 7.97 3.67 9.30
N ASP A 116 8.94 3.03 8.64
CA ASP A 116 10.24 2.74 9.22
C ASP A 116 10.88 4.00 9.80
N ARG A 117 11.65 3.81 10.88
CA ARG A 117 12.37 4.90 11.55
C ARG A 117 13.21 5.71 10.56
N ILE A 118 12.97 7.02 10.54
CA ILE A 118 13.73 7.94 9.70
C ILE A 118 15.16 8.08 10.22
N LYS A 119 16.12 7.77 9.35
CA LYS A 119 17.54 7.92 9.65
C LYS A 119 17.99 9.35 9.34
N THR A 120 18.46 10.08 10.35
CA THR A 120 18.82 11.50 10.23
C THR A 120 20.33 11.77 10.20
N LYS A 121 21.17 10.74 10.40
CA LYS A 121 22.64 10.86 10.41
C LYS A 121 23.20 11.22 9.02
N ALA A 122 24.45 11.75 9.01
CA ALA A 122 25.27 11.97 7.80
C ALA A 122 24.59 12.81 6.71
N GLY A 123 24.09 13.99 7.04
CA GLY A 123 23.51 14.94 6.08
C GLY A 123 22.10 14.59 5.59
N ARG A 124 21.55 13.42 5.98
CA ARG A 124 20.19 13.02 5.58
C ARG A 124 19.12 13.99 6.04
N ALA A 125 19.32 14.62 7.22
CA ALA A 125 18.39 15.64 7.72
C ALA A 125 18.32 16.86 6.78
N LEU A 126 19.42 17.26 6.14
CA LEU A 126 19.45 18.35 5.17
C LEU A 126 18.60 18.05 3.94
N VAL A 127 18.65 16.79 3.44
CA VAL A 127 17.81 16.36 2.32
C VAL A 127 16.32 16.44 2.65
N TRP A 128 15.95 16.12 3.91
CA TRP A 128 14.57 16.30 4.37
C TRP A 128 14.16 17.76 4.46
N ARG A 129 15.02 18.61 5.04
CA ARG A 129 14.71 20.02 5.29
C ARG A 129 14.68 20.85 4.02
N TYR A 130 15.63 20.60 3.11
CA TYR A 130 15.89 21.46 1.95
C TYR A 130 15.68 20.81 0.59
N GLY A 131 15.53 19.47 0.53
CA GLY A 131 15.48 18.71 -0.74
C GLY A 131 14.11 18.71 -1.42
N ASN A 132 13.09 19.28 -0.81
CA ASN A 132 11.72 19.21 -1.33
C ASN A 132 10.93 20.48 -0.97
N HIS A 133 9.87 20.77 -1.71
CA HIS A 133 8.91 21.84 -1.42
C HIS A 133 7.82 21.30 -0.49
N HIS A 134 7.29 20.12 -0.80
CA HIS A 134 6.32 19.41 0.02
C HIS A 134 6.73 17.95 0.24
N ILE A 135 6.17 17.34 1.27
CA ILE A 135 6.34 15.93 1.60
C ILE A 135 4.96 15.30 1.59
N ILE A 136 4.82 14.21 0.84
CA ILE A 136 3.63 13.39 0.85
C ILE A 136 3.90 12.14 1.69
N THR A 137 2.98 11.83 2.59
CA THR A 137 3.05 10.62 3.41
C THR A 137 1.77 9.81 3.26
N THR A 138 1.75 8.60 3.78
CA THR A 138 0.57 7.72 3.72
C THR A 138 -0.14 7.59 5.07
N ALA A 139 0.44 8.08 6.17
CA ALA A 139 -0.16 7.96 7.50
C ALA A 139 0.26 9.11 8.42
N ASN A 140 -0.65 9.52 9.32
CA ASN A 140 -0.36 10.57 10.31
C ASN A 140 0.77 10.18 11.28
N ALA A 141 0.98 8.89 11.52
CA ALA A 141 2.12 8.41 12.31
C ALA A 141 3.47 8.81 11.68
N VAL A 142 3.57 8.80 10.35
CA VAL A 142 4.77 9.27 9.62
C VAL A 142 4.93 10.77 9.74
N ASN A 143 3.82 11.53 9.67
CA ASN A 143 3.84 12.99 9.84
C ASN A 143 4.39 13.37 11.22
N ARG A 144 3.84 12.75 12.28
CA ARG A 144 4.32 12.97 13.65
C ARG A 144 5.81 12.69 13.79
N GLN A 145 6.32 11.64 13.13
CA GLN A 145 7.75 11.33 13.15
C GLN A 145 8.59 12.39 12.44
N ILE A 146 8.16 12.89 11.27
CA ILE A 146 8.87 13.93 10.52
C ILE A 146 8.92 15.24 11.33
N ILE A 147 7.79 15.63 11.91
CA ILE A 147 7.67 16.86 12.72
C ILE A 147 8.52 16.76 14.00
N SER A 148 8.41 15.66 14.75
CA SER A 148 9.15 15.46 16.01
C SER A 148 10.67 15.43 15.83
N LEU A 149 11.14 15.04 14.66
CA LEU A 149 12.56 15.06 14.28
C LEU A 149 13.01 16.42 13.70
N GLY A 150 12.12 17.42 13.61
CA GLY A 150 12.41 18.72 13.04
C GLY A 150 12.85 18.69 11.57
N LEU A 151 12.31 17.74 10.79
CA LEU A 151 12.72 17.50 9.39
C LEU A 151 11.89 18.32 8.39
N ALA A 152 10.65 18.62 8.73
CA ALA A 152 9.79 19.56 8.02
C ALA A 152 8.72 20.13 8.98
N PRO A 153 8.24 21.35 8.77
CA PRO A 153 7.10 21.88 9.47
C PRO A 153 5.79 21.29 8.93
N ALA A 154 4.73 21.32 9.73
CA ALA A 154 3.47 20.63 9.45
C ALA A 154 2.82 21.09 8.13
N GLU A 155 2.89 22.38 7.80
CA GLU A 155 2.32 22.98 6.60
C GLU A 155 2.96 22.52 5.28
N ARG A 156 4.09 21.82 5.36
CA ARG A 156 4.75 21.20 4.19
C ARG A 156 4.47 19.71 4.04
N ILE A 157 3.68 19.13 4.94
CA ILE A 157 3.42 17.70 4.99
C ILE A 157 1.96 17.43 4.66
N TYR A 158 1.73 16.59 3.66
CA TYR A 158 0.41 16.16 3.23
C TYR A 158 0.27 14.66 3.42
N THR A 159 -0.92 14.22 3.87
CA THR A 159 -1.24 12.79 3.94
C THR A 159 -2.13 12.44 2.76
N ALA A 160 -1.60 11.65 1.83
CA ALA A 160 -2.39 11.09 0.74
C ALA A 160 -2.79 9.66 1.09
N LYS A 161 -4.07 9.43 1.35
CA LYS A 161 -4.62 8.10 1.59
C LYS A 161 -4.39 7.20 0.36
N ALA A 162 -4.30 5.89 0.56
CA ALA A 162 -4.18 4.96 -0.56
C ALA A 162 -5.52 4.85 -1.28
N GLY A 163 -5.55 5.31 -2.51
CA GLY A 163 -6.66 5.08 -3.42
C GLY A 163 -6.61 3.68 -4.03
N VAL A 164 -7.75 3.12 -4.29
CA VAL A 164 -7.95 1.81 -4.92
C VAL A 164 -8.91 1.99 -6.09
N ASP A 165 -8.64 1.30 -7.18
CA ASP A 165 -9.49 1.33 -8.37
C ASP A 165 -10.81 0.58 -8.09
N GLU A 166 -11.89 1.34 -7.97
CA GLU A 166 -13.23 0.83 -7.71
C GLU A 166 -13.85 0.11 -8.91
N LYS A 167 -13.27 0.25 -10.09
CA LYS A 167 -13.67 -0.52 -11.27
C LYS A 167 -13.11 -1.94 -11.23
N ARG A 168 -11.93 -2.10 -10.61
CA ARG A 168 -11.29 -3.39 -10.38
C ARG A 168 -11.81 -4.08 -9.11
N PHE A 169 -12.04 -3.31 -8.05
CA PHE A 169 -12.48 -3.81 -6.75
C PHE A 169 -13.93 -3.37 -6.49
N HIS A 170 -14.89 -4.21 -6.87
CA HIS A 170 -16.32 -3.94 -6.71
C HIS A 170 -17.08 -5.20 -6.27
N PRO A 171 -18.25 -5.08 -5.61
CA PRO A 171 -18.93 -6.21 -5.00
C PRO A 171 -19.55 -7.20 -5.99
N ASP A 172 -19.69 -6.84 -7.26
CA ASP A 172 -20.41 -7.65 -8.28
C ASP A 172 -19.52 -8.73 -8.91
N ILE A 173 -18.28 -8.90 -8.46
CA ILE A 173 -17.39 -9.96 -8.97
C ILE A 173 -17.88 -11.32 -8.47
N ASP A 174 -18.20 -12.22 -9.40
CA ASP A 174 -18.57 -13.60 -9.07
C ASP A 174 -17.34 -14.50 -8.92
N ALA A 175 -17.17 -15.06 -7.74
CA ALA A 175 -16.09 -15.99 -7.39
C ALA A 175 -16.57 -17.42 -7.10
N ILE A 176 -17.81 -17.77 -7.47
CA ILE A 176 -18.34 -19.14 -7.26
C ILE A 176 -17.47 -20.18 -7.98
N HIS A 177 -17.00 -19.84 -9.19
CA HIS A 177 -16.12 -20.73 -9.95
C HIS A 177 -14.81 -21.02 -9.21
N LEU A 178 -14.27 -20.02 -8.50
CA LEU A 178 -13.03 -20.16 -7.73
C LEU A 178 -13.21 -21.03 -6.50
N LYS A 179 -14.35 -20.91 -5.76
CA LYS A 179 -14.69 -21.85 -4.67
C LYS A 179 -14.72 -23.29 -5.18
N LYS A 180 -15.37 -23.55 -6.32
CA LYS A 180 -15.44 -24.88 -6.93
C LYS A 180 -14.07 -25.41 -7.33
N GLN A 181 -13.23 -24.60 -7.95
CA GLN A 181 -11.87 -24.96 -8.37
C GLN A 181 -10.99 -25.34 -7.17
N LEU A 182 -11.15 -24.66 -6.05
CA LEU A 182 -10.40 -24.90 -4.82
C LEU A 182 -11.02 -26.01 -3.94
N GLY A 183 -12.14 -26.58 -4.33
CA GLY A 183 -12.85 -27.60 -3.54
C GLY A 183 -13.50 -27.05 -2.27
N ILE A 184 -13.73 -25.73 -2.19
CA ILE A 184 -14.39 -25.09 -1.05
C ILE A 184 -15.91 -25.22 -1.23
N PRO A 185 -16.64 -25.82 -0.26
CA PRO A 185 -18.09 -25.91 -0.32
C PRO A 185 -18.75 -24.55 -0.45
N LEU A 186 -19.81 -24.45 -1.25
CA LEU A 186 -20.46 -23.17 -1.55
C LEU A 186 -21.11 -22.51 -0.32
N ASP A 187 -21.54 -23.32 0.64
CA ASP A 187 -22.15 -22.91 1.91
C ASP A 187 -21.13 -22.55 2.99
N HIS A 188 -19.83 -22.77 2.75
CA HIS A 188 -18.79 -22.35 3.69
C HIS A 188 -18.61 -20.82 3.67
N THR A 189 -18.54 -20.24 4.85
CA THR A 189 -17.98 -18.90 5.05
C THR A 189 -16.47 -18.95 4.84
N VAL A 190 -15.93 -18.01 4.09
CA VAL A 190 -14.49 -17.94 3.79
C VAL A 190 -13.84 -16.82 4.55
N VAL A 191 -12.87 -17.17 5.41
CA VAL A 191 -12.00 -16.21 6.11
C VAL A 191 -10.67 -16.13 5.37
N ALA A 192 -10.28 -14.93 4.96
CA ALA A 192 -9.11 -14.71 4.11
C ALA A 192 -8.04 -13.86 4.79
N ASN A 193 -6.77 -14.28 4.71
CA ASN A 193 -5.63 -13.40 4.90
C ASN A 193 -4.90 -13.25 3.56
N ILE A 194 -4.70 -12.03 3.10
CA ILE A 194 -4.10 -11.74 1.79
C ILE A 194 -2.85 -10.88 1.99
N GLY A 195 -1.73 -11.32 1.49
CA GLY A 195 -0.47 -10.59 1.54
C GLY A 195 0.76 -11.49 1.63
N MET A 196 1.92 -10.89 1.38
CA MET A 196 3.21 -11.55 1.46
C MET A 196 3.40 -12.22 2.83
N ILE A 197 3.83 -13.47 2.84
CA ILE A 197 4.08 -14.22 4.09
C ILE A 197 5.38 -13.70 4.71
N ARG A 198 5.21 -12.92 5.79
CA ARG A 198 6.29 -12.22 6.48
C ARG A 198 5.92 -12.00 7.95
N ARG A 199 6.91 -12.06 8.85
CA ARG A 199 6.69 -12.03 10.30
C ARG A 199 5.84 -10.85 10.78
N ASP A 200 6.09 -9.66 10.25
CA ASP A 200 5.35 -8.45 10.59
C ASP A 200 3.89 -8.44 10.13
N LYS A 201 3.52 -9.33 9.19
CA LYS A 201 2.14 -9.53 8.73
C LYS A 201 1.33 -10.50 9.60
N GLY A 202 1.96 -11.17 10.56
CA GLY A 202 1.29 -11.91 11.62
C GLY A 202 0.55 -13.18 11.21
N GLN A 203 0.86 -13.79 10.06
CA GLN A 203 0.17 -15.00 9.58
C GLN A 203 0.21 -16.16 10.59
N LEU A 204 1.20 -16.20 11.48
CA LEU A 204 1.25 -17.20 12.55
C LEU A 204 0.06 -17.06 13.51
N TYR A 205 -0.33 -15.84 13.86
CA TYR A 205 -1.50 -15.59 14.72
C TYR A 205 -2.80 -15.82 13.98
N TYR A 206 -2.84 -15.52 12.67
CA TYR A 206 -3.96 -15.90 11.83
C TYR A 206 -4.12 -17.43 11.76
N ALA A 207 -3.05 -18.19 11.57
CA ALA A 207 -3.07 -19.64 11.58
C ALA A 207 -3.64 -20.21 12.90
N ARG A 208 -3.21 -19.68 14.04
CA ARG A 208 -3.75 -20.04 15.37
C ARG A 208 -5.24 -19.75 15.51
N ALA A 209 -5.66 -18.57 15.04
CA ALA A 209 -7.09 -18.23 15.03
C ALA A 209 -7.89 -19.19 14.14
N CYS A 210 -7.37 -19.52 12.94
CA CYS A 210 -8.02 -20.46 12.04
C CYS A 210 -8.16 -21.84 12.67
N ASN A 211 -7.11 -22.40 13.29
CA ASN A 211 -7.20 -23.70 13.96
C ASN A 211 -8.31 -23.72 15.01
N GLN A 212 -8.38 -22.69 15.87
CA GLN A 212 -9.43 -22.57 16.88
C GLN A 212 -10.84 -22.48 16.27
N LEU A 213 -10.99 -21.70 15.19
CA LEU A 213 -12.28 -21.50 14.53
C LEU A 213 -12.73 -22.75 13.75
N LEU A 214 -11.83 -23.43 13.08
CA LEU A 214 -12.11 -24.65 12.33
C LEU A 214 -12.52 -25.81 13.24
N ASP A 215 -12.02 -25.86 14.47
CA ASP A 215 -12.46 -26.81 15.50
C ASP A 215 -13.90 -26.52 15.98
N ALA A 216 -14.31 -25.25 15.99
CA ALA A 216 -15.62 -24.82 16.50
C ALA A 216 -16.71 -24.78 15.40
N GLN A 217 -16.33 -24.51 14.14
CA GLN A 217 -17.24 -24.25 13.03
C GLN A 217 -17.12 -25.33 11.94
N GLN A 218 -18.26 -25.91 11.51
CA GLN A 218 -18.27 -26.90 10.44
C GLN A 218 -18.23 -26.28 9.05
N ASN A 219 -18.99 -25.20 8.80
CA ASN A 219 -19.13 -24.55 7.50
C ASN A 219 -18.16 -23.34 7.37
N LEU A 220 -16.87 -23.59 7.65
CA LEU A 220 -15.82 -22.58 7.58
C LEU A 220 -14.64 -23.08 6.76
N SER A 221 -14.11 -22.23 5.92
CA SER A 221 -12.82 -22.42 5.24
C SER A 221 -11.94 -21.21 5.46
N CYS A 222 -10.64 -21.43 5.64
CA CYS A 222 -9.65 -20.39 5.79
C CYS A 222 -8.71 -20.36 4.59
N ILE A 223 -8.35 -19.20 4.08
CA ILE A 223 -7.42 -19.08 2.97
C ILE A 223 -6.26 -18.12 3.30
N GLN A 224 -5.07 -18.49 2.84
CA GLN A 224 -3.90 -17.60 2.81
C GLN A 224 -3.50 -17.38 1.36
N VAL A 225 -3.67 -16.16 0.86
CA VAL A 225 -3.20 -15.72 -0.46
C VAL A 225 -1.92 -14.92 -0.30
N GLY A 226 -0.91 -15.25 -1.07
CA GLY A 226 0.42 -14.64 -1.00
C GLY A 226 1.52 -15.65 -0.73
N GLU A 227 2.75 -15.28 -1.06
CA GLU A 227 3.90 -16.17 -0.97
C GLU A 227 5.00 -15.57 -0.08
N ALA A 228 5.90 -16.40 0.38
CA ALA A 228 7.10 -16.00 1.10
C ALA A 228 8.22 -15.65 0.10
N THR A 229 9.03 -14.66 0.43
CA THR A 229 10.30 -14.44 -0.28
C THR A 229 11.36 -15.43 0.18
N LEU A 230 12.49 -15.49 -0.54
CA LEU A 230 13.65 -16.30 -0.12
C LEU A 230 14.09 -16.02 1.33
N GLN A 231 13.95 -14.77 1.77
CA GLN A 231 14.35 -14.34 3.11
C GLN A 231 13.33 -14.70 4.19
N THR A 232 12.07 -14.99 3.81
CA THR A 232 10.97 -15.28 4.74
C THR A 232 10.48 -16.72 4.69
N LYS A 233 11.14 -17.61 3.95
CA LYS A 233 10.80 -19.05 3.84
C LYS A 233 10.68 -19.73 5.20
N ASN A 234 11.63 -19.50 6.11
CA ASN A 234 11.60 -20.06 7.46
C ASN A 234 10.37 -19.64 8.28
N TYR A 235 9.83 -18.45 7.99
CA TYR A 235 8.60 -18.00 8.63
C TYR A 235 7.38 -18.72 8.03
N LYS A 236 7.35 -18.90 6.71
CA LYS A 236 6.30 -19.71 6.05
C LYS A 236 6.25 -21.12 6.64
N THR A 237 7.42 -21.79 6.81
CA THR A 237 7.48 -23.12 7.43
C THR A 237 6.78 -23.14 8.80
N LYS A 238 7.06 -22.15 9.67
CA LYS A 238 6.39 -22.05 10.98
C LYS A 238 4.88 -21.85 10.88
N VAL A 239 4.41 -21.10 9.87
CA VAL A 239 2.97 -20.91 9.65
C VAL A 239 2.33 -22.22 9.19
N VAL A 240 2.98 -22.97 8.30
CA VAL A 240 2.51 -24.28 7.85
C VAL A 240 2.49 -25.29 9.00
N GLU A 241 3.56 -25.35 9.80
CA GLU A 241 3.64 -26.21 10.99
C GLU A 241 2.53 -25.89 12.00
N GLU A 242 2.23 -24.60 12.20
CA GLU A 242 1.11 -24.19 13.08
C GLU A 242 -0.24 -24.70 12.57
N ILE A 243 -0.51 -24.60 11.26
CA ILE A 243 -1.75 -25.12 10.66
C ILE A 243 -1.80 -26.65 10.79
N GLN A 244 -0.69 -27.35 10.58
CA GLN A 244 -0.62 -28.81 10.68
C GLN A 244 -0.88 -29.35 12.09
N GLN A 245 -0.82 -28.51 13.12
CA GLN A 245 -1.22 -28.88 14.49
C GLN A 245 -2.75 -28.90 14.68
N GLY A 246 -3.50 -28.28 13.77
CA GLY A 246 -4.96 -28.30 13.77
C GLY A 246 -5.54 -29.63 13.28
N ARG A 247 -6.80 -29.90 13.62
CA ARG A 247 -7.53 -31.12 13.24
C ARG A 247 -8.14 -31.06 11.84
N HIS A 248 -8.36 -29.85 11.31
CA HIS A 248 -9.12 -29.59 10.08
C HIS A 248 -8.26 -28.88 9.03
N THR A 249 -7.06 -29.44 8.76
CA THR A 249 -6.09 -28.88 7.81
C THR A 249 -6.59 -28.88 6.37
N ASP A 250 -7.51 -29.77 6.04
CA ASP A 250 -8.22 -29.87 4.76
C ASP A 250 -9.06 -28.62 4.42
N ARG A 251 -9.46 -27.85 5.44
CA ARG A 251 -10.23 -26.61 5.29
C ARG A 251 -9.38 -25.33 5.36
N PHE A 252 -8.04 -25.48 5.40
CA PHE A 252 -7.11 -24.36 5.30
C PHE A 252 -6.31 -24.45 4.00
N HIS A 253 -6.44 -23.41 3.12
CA HIS A 253 -5.86 -23.41 1.79
C HIS A 253 -4.75 -22.36 1.68
N PHE A 254 -3.51 -22.82 1.39
CA PHE A 254 -2.42 -21.97 0.97
C PHE A 254 -2.45 -21.82 -0.55
N LEU A 255 -2.73 -20.63 -1.05
CA LEU A 255 -3.01 -20.42 -2.48
C LEU A 255 -1.81 -19.85 -3.25
N GLY A 256 -0.73 -19.45 -2.54
CA GLY A 256 0.44 -18.86 -3.19
C GLY A 256 0.22 -17.42 -3.64
N TYR A 257 1.12 -16.93 -4.49
CA TYR A 257 1.06 -15.58 -5.04
C TYR A 257 0.05 -15.49 -6.20
N HIS A 258 -0.77 -14.46 -6.16
CA HIS A 258 -1.74 -14.12 -7.20
C HIS A 258 -1.77 -12.60 -7.42
N ASP A 259 -1.94 -12.17 -8.66
CA ASP A 259 -2.09 -10.75 -9.06
C ASP A 259 -3.57 -10.33 -9.16
N ASP A 260 -4.47 -11.28 -9.36
CA ASP A 260 -5.92 -11.13 -9.45
C ASP A 260 -6.59 -11.25 -8.07
N ILE A 261 -6.06 -10.53 -7.08
CA ILE A 261 -6.51 -10.61 -5.69
C ILE A 261 -7.98 -10.21 -5.50
N GLU A 262 -8.56 -9.46 -6.43
CA GLU A 262 -9.99 -9.13 -6.47
C GLU A 262 -10.86 -10.38 -6.49
N ASN A 263 -10.46 -11.45 -7.20
CA ASN A 263 -11.20 -12.71 -7.24
C ASN A 263 -11.19 -13.44 -5.89
N TYR A 264 -10.05 -13.40 -5.18
CA TYR A 264 -9.92 -13.98 -3.84
C TYR A 264 -10.65 -13.16 -2.79
N LEU A 265 -10.67 -11.84 -2.93
CA LEU A 265 -11.50 -10.97 -2.12
C LEU A 265 -12.98 -11.20 -2.39
N ALA A 266 -13.39 -11.37 -3.65
CA ALA A 266 -14.77 -11.67 -4.00
C ALA A 266 -15.26 -12.97 -3.33
N MET A 267 -14.38 -13.99 -3.28
CA MET A 267 -14.66 -15.27 -2.63
C MET A 267 -14.73 -15.17 -1.10
N ALA A 268 -14.01 -14.23 -0.49
CA ALA A 268 -13.96 -14.06 0.95
C ALA A 268 -15.24 -13.43 1.51
N ASP A 269 -15.62 -13.80 2.71
CA ASP A 269 -16.66 -13.17 3.54
C ASP A 269 -16.05 -12.24 4.59
N ILE A 270 -14.93 -12.66 5.20
CA ILE A 270 -14.19 -11.92 6.21
C ILE A 270 -12.72 -11.83 5.81
N VAL A 271 -12.19 -10.62 5.80
CA VAL A 271 -10.78 -10.34 5.52
C VAL A 271 -10.04 -10.01 6.80
N VAL A 272 -8.95 -10.72 7.07
CA VAL A 272 -8.17 -10.58 8.31
C VAL A 272 -6.84 -9.91 8.02
N ILE A 273 -6.54 -8.84 8.75
CA ILE A 273 -5.26 -8.14 8.71
C ILE A 273 -4.58 -8.32 10.07
N ALA A 274 -3.77 -9.38 10.17
CA ALA A 274 -3.16 -9.84 11.42
C ALA A 274 -1.80 -9.18 11.74
N SER A 275 -1.48 -8.03 11.14
CA SER A 275 -0.17 -7.38 11.24
C SER A 275 0.26 -7.17 12.69
N ILE A 276 1.56 -7.42 12.97
CA ILE A 276 2.19 -7.27 14.30
C ILE A 276 3.41 -6.34 14.27
N GLY A 277 3.71 -5.80 13.12
CA GLY A 277 4.79 -4.84 12.88
C GLY A 277 4.25 -3.48 12.45
N THR A 278 5.13 -2.63 11.99
CA THR A 278 4.75 -1.32 11.48
C THR A 278 3.92 -1.44 10.20
N GLU A 279 2.67 -1.06 10.27
CA GLU A 279 1.78 -0.92 9.11
C GLU A 279 1.49 0.57 8.93
N ALA A 280 1.90 1.18 7.80
CA ALA A 280 1.60 2.59 7.54
C ALA A 280 0.16 2.74 7.09
N GLN A 281 -0.14 2.09 6.00
CA GLN A 281 -1.44 2.01 5.39
C GLN A 281 -1.48 0.75 4.53
N THR A 282 -2.43 -0.11 4.73
CA THR A 282 -2.60 -1.29 3.88
C THR A 282 -3.72 -1.09 2.89
N ARG A 283 -3.43 -1.28 1.63
CA ARG A 283 -4.43 -1.21 0.56
C ARG A 283 -5.53 -2.25 0.73
N LEU A 284 -5.21 -3.36 1.40
CA LEU A 284 -6.15 -4.46 1.62
C LEU A 284 -7.41 -4.03 2.36
N VAL A 285 -7.33 -3.04 3.28
CA VAL A 285 -8.53 -2.47 3.94
C VAL A 285 -9.44 -1.82 2.90
N SER A 286 -8.89 -0.89 2.09
CA SER A 286 -9.67 -0.19 1.06
C SER A 286 -10.23 -1.15 0.01
N GLN A 287 -9.45 -2.15 -0.40
CA GLN A 287 -9.87 -3.19 -1.34
C GLN A 287 -11.01 -4.04 -0.78
N ALA A 288 -10.90 -4.49 0.48
CA ALA A 288 -11.94 -5.26 1.15
C ALA A 288 -13.23 -4.44 1.31
N TYR A 289 -13.11 -3.17 1.68
CA TYR A 289 -14.24 -2.26 1.84
C TYR A 289 -14.99 -2.02 0.54
N LEU A 290 -14.28 -1.72 -0.56
CA LEU A 290 -14.88 -1.55 -1.89
C LEU A 290 -15.57 -2.82 -2.39
N MET A 291 -15.17 -3.98 -1.91
CA MET A 291 -15.79 -5.27 -2.23
C MET A 291 -16.83 -5.72 -1.20
N LYS A 292 -17.26 -4.84 -0.29
CA LYS A 292 -18.23 -5.16 0.78
C LYS A 292 -17.83 -6.38 1.60
N LYS A 293 -16.55 -6.49 1.99
CA LYS A 293 -16.06 -7.57 2.84
C LYS A 293 -15.87 -7.09 4.26
N ALA A 294 -16.29 -7.91 5.23
CA ALA A 294 -16.06 -7.61 6.63
C ALA A 294 -14.57 -7.67 6.97
N VAL A 295 -14.07 -6.70 7.72
CA VAL A 295 -12.66 -6.60 8.08
C VAL A 295 -12.45 -6.81 9.58
N VAL A 296 -11.53 -7.71 9.92
CA VAL A 296 -10.93 -7.83 11.25
C VAL A 296 -9.47 -7.46 11.16
N ALA A 297 -9.04 -6.46 11.91
CA ALA A 297 -7.66 -5.98 11.87
C ALA A 297 -7.06 -5.87 13.28
N THR A 298 -5.75 -5.97 13.38
CA THR A 298 -5.03 -5.73 14.63
C THR A 298 -4.88 -4.22 14.88
N ARG A 299 -4.90 -3.81 16.16
CA ARG A 299 -4.79 -2.41 16.59
C ARG A 299 -3.32 -1.94 16.57
N ILE A 300 -2.73 -1.83 15.37
CA ILE A 300 -1.31 -1.43 15.21
C ILE A 300 -1.11 -0.44 14.07
N GLY A 301 -0.13 0.43 14.22
CA GLY A 301 0.32 1.37 13.18
C GLY A 301 -0.78 2.31 12.71
N GLY A 302 -1.02 2.35 11.40
CA GLY A 302 -2.08 3.13 10.76
C GLY A 302 -3.41 2.39 10.62
N LEU A 303 -3.52 1.12 11.03
CA LEU A 303 -4.77 0.36 10.92
C LEU A 303 -5.94 1.03 11.66
N PRO A 304 -5.78 1.58 12.89
CA PRO A 304 -6.86 2.32 13.56
C PRO A 304 -7.26 3.64 12.87
N GLU A 305 -6.44 4.16 11.95
CA GLU A 305 -6.78 5.33 11.12
C GLU A 305 -7.66 4.92 9.91
N MET A 306 -7.67 3.63 9.56
CA MET A 306 -8.42 3.09 8.41
C MET A 306 -9.66 2.29 8.83
N VAL A 307 -9.57 1.53 9.93
CA VAL A 307 -10.63 0.69 10.46
C VAL A 307 -11.15 1.32 11.73
N HIS A 308 -12.37 1.85 11.69
CA HIS A 308 -13.06 2.38 12.86
C HIS A 308 -13.76 1.22 13.57
N ASP A 309 -13.28 0.93 14.79
CA ASP A 309 -13.73 -0.24 15.57
C ASP A 309 -15.24 -0.22 15.82
N ARG A 310 -15.93 -1.31 15.48
CA ARG A 310 -17.39 -1.48 15.56
C ARG A 310 -18.22 -0.53 14.69
N GLU A 311 -17.57 0.17 13.76
CA GLU A 311 -18.23 1.08 12.80
C GLU A 311 -18.00 0.65 11.35
N THR A 312 -16.74 0.38 10.99
CA THR A 312 -16.37 -0.08 9.65
C THR A 312 -15.61 -1.42 9.63
N GLY A 313 -15.41 -2.02 10.79
CA GLY A 313 -14.74 -3.30 10.99
C GLY A 313 -14.50 -3.55 12.48
N LEU A 314 -13.77 -4.61 12.80
CA LEU A 314 -13.36 -4.91 14.18
C LEU A 314 -11.85 -4.77 14.35
N LEU A 315 -11.43 -4.14 15.44
CA LEU A 315 -10.05 -4.04 15.86
C LEU A 315 -9.78 -4.90 17.09
N CYS A 316 -8.77 -5.76 17.00
CA CYS A 316 -8.34 -6.62 18.11
C CYS A 316 -6.88 -6.37 18.50
N GLU A 317 -6.45 -6.96 19.60
CA GLU A 317 -5.06 -6.89 20.06
C GLU A 317 -4.13 -7.64 19.10
N GLU A 318 -2.96 -7.04 18.87
CA GLU A 318 -1.90 -7.67 18.08
C GLU A 318 -1.27 -8.88 18.82
N LYS A 319 -0.64 -9.77 18.06
CA LYS A 319 0.09 -10.95 18.60
C LYS A 319 -0.80 -11.92 19.41
N SER A 320 -2.10 -11.91 19.19
CA SER A 320 -3.06 -12.78 19.84
C SER A 320 -3.93 -13.53 18.82
N GLY A 321 -3.68 -14.83 18.65
CA GLY A 321 -4.57 -15.70 17.86
C GLY A 321 -5.98 -15.81 18.47
N ALA A 322 -6.07 -15.82 19.80
CA ALA A 322 -7.35 -15.86 20.51
C ALA A 322 -8.19 -14.59 20.30
N ALA A 323 -7.55 -13.39 20.31
CA ALA A 323 -8.26 -12.14 20.05
C ALA A 323 -8.76 -12.06 18.59
N LEU A 324 -7.94 -12.52 17.63
CA LEU A 324 -8.36 -12.64 16.23
C LEU A 324 -9.54 -13.62 16.09
N ALA A 325 -9.43 -14.82 16.70
CA ALA A 325 -10.50 -15.82 16.66
C ALA A 325 -11.81 -15.29 17.26
N ALA A 326 -11.75 -14.62 18.40
CA ALA A 326 -12.93 -14.04 19.05
C ALA A 326 -13.61 -12.96 18.17
N SER A 327 -12.82 -12.09 17.53
CA SER A 327 -13.37 -11.06 16.63
C SER A 327 -13.98 -11.67 15.35
N ILE A 328 -13.35 -12.69 14.78
CA ILE A 328 -13.90 -13.42 13.63
C ILE A 328 -15.17 -14.15 14.04
N GLN A 329 -15.16 -14.88 15.18
CA GLN A 329 -16.31 -15.59 15.70
C GLN A 329 -17.50 -14.65 15.91
N HIS A 330 -17.27 -13.46 16.45
CA HIS A 330 -18.33 -12.45 16.62
C HIS A 330 -19.02 -12.08 15.31
N LEU A 331 -18.25 -11.94 14.20
CA LEU A 331 -18.82 -11.69 12.88
C LEU A 331 -19.47 -12.93 12.23
N LEU A 332 -19.08 -14.13 12.63
CA LEU A 332 -19.73 -15.37 12.19
C LEU A 332 -21.11 -15.52 12.86
N ASP A 333 -21.19 -15.20 14.15
CA ASP A 333 -22.40 -15.37 14.97
C ASP A 333 -23.41 -14.24 14.74
N ASP A 334 -22.95 -13.01 14.48
CA ASP A 334 -23.80 -11.84 14.30
C ASP A 334 -23.79 -11.35 12.85
N ARG A 335 -24.71 -11.91 12.04
CA ARG A 335 -24.87 -11.54 10.63
C ARG A 335 -25.33 -10.09 10.47
N GLN A 336 -26.15 -9.57 11.38
CA GLN A 336 -26.64 -8.20 11.31
C GLN A 336 -25.49 -7.21 11.48
N LEU A 337 -24.69 -7.38 12.53
CA LEU A 337 -23.49 -6.57 12.76
C LEU A 337 -22.55 -6.65 11.53
N ARG A 338 -22.29 -7.85 11.01
CA ARG A 338 -21.44 -8.01 9.83
C ARG A 338 -21.95 -7.20 8.65
N THR A 339 -23.27 -7.22 8.38
CA THR A 339 -23.88 -6.44 7.30
C THR A 339 -23.73 -4.94 7.55
N GLU A 340 -24.04 -4.46 8.75
CA GLU A 340 -23.91 -3.04 9.13
C GLU A 340 -22.46 -2.55 8.95
N LEU A 341 -21.48 -3.31 9.43
CA LEU A 341 -20.06 -2.95 9.26
C LEU A 341 -19.63 -2.89 7.80
N THR A 342 -20.07 -3.84 6.98
CA THR A 342 -19.69 -3.85 5.55
C THR A 342 -20.34 -2.72 4.75
N ASP A 343 -21.58 -2.36 5.04
CA ASP A 343 -22.27 -1.25 4.38
C ASP A 343 -21.66 0.10 4.75
N ASN A 344 -21.36 0.30 6.05
CA ASN A 344 -20.65 1.48 6.52
C ASN A 344 -19.25 1.58 5.93
N ALA A 345 -18.51 0.47 5.88
CA ALA A 345 -17.17 0.39 5.30
C ALA A 345 -17.17 0.71 3.80
N TYR A 346 -18.12 0.17 3.06
CA TYR A 346 -18.28 0.43 1.62
C TYR A 346 -18.59 1.90 1.35
N THR A 347 -19.53 2.48 2.10
CA THR A 347 -19.87 3.91 2.00
C THR A 347 -18.65 4.78 2.28
N SER A 348 -17.91 4.49 3.35
CA SER A 348 -16.67 5.20 3.70
C SER A 348 -15.60 5.06 2.61
N ALA A 349 -15.47 3.87 2.01
CA ALA A 349 -14.48 3.63 0.95
C ALA A 349 -14.80 4.42 -0.33
N LEU A 350 -16.06 4.47 -0.74
CA LEU A 350 -16.48 5.28 -1.89
C LEU A 350 -16.24 6.77 -1.67
N GLN A 351 -16.34 7.26 -0.43
CA GLN A 351 -16.16 8.66 -0.10
C GLN A 351 -14.70 9.08 0.11
N HIS A 352 -13.79 8.12 0.41
CA HIS A 352 -12.44 8.47 0.90
C HIS A 352 -11.30 7.61 0.37
N MET A 353 -11.57 6.50 -0.33
CA MET A 353 -10.55 5.49 -0.62
C MET A 353 -10.48 5.08 -2.11
N THR A 354 -11.16 5.78 -3.00
CA THR A 354 -11.08 5.52 -4.44
C THR A 354 -9.83 6.15 -5.05
N ILE A 355 -9.38 5.61 -6.17
CA ILE A 355 -8.21 6.16 -6.88
C ILE A 355 -8.51 7.56 -7.40
N ASP A 356 -9.74 7.82 -7.85
CA ASP A 356 -10.13 9.12 -8.37
C ASP A 356 -10.00 10.22 -7.30
N LEU A 357 -10.52 9.97 -6.09
CA LEU A 357 -10.41 10.93 -4.98
C LEU A 357 -8.95 11.16 -4.57
N MET A 358 -8.18 10.09 -4.43
CA MET A 358 -6.75 10.21 -4.13
C MET A 358 -6.03 11.05 -5.18
N MET A 359 -6.29 10.81 -6.46
CA MET A 359 -5.61 11.53 -7.54
C MET A 359 -6.06 12.98 -7.66
N GLN A 360 -7.33 13.29 -7.41
CA GLN A 360 -7.82 14.67 -7.37
C GLN A 360 -7.11 15.48 -6.26
N GLU A 361 -6.96 14.91 -5.05
CA GLU A 361 -6.20 15.52 -3.97
C GLU A 361 -4.72 15.70 -4.35
N MET A 362 -4.12 14.68 -4.95
CA MET A 362 -2.71 14.71 -5.39
C MET A 362 -2.47 15.76 -6.48
N ILE A 363 -3.32 15.82 -7.49
CA ILE A 363 -3.23 16.82 -8.57
C ILE A 363 -3.36 18.23 -8.00
N GLY A 364 -4.33 18.47 -7.10
CA GLY A 364 -4.48 19.76 -6.43
C GLY A 364 -3.19 20.19 -5.69
N LEU A 365 -2.53 19.26 -5.00
CA LEU A 365 -1.24 19.53 -4.34
C LEU A 365 -0.12 19.78 -5.35
N TYR A 366 -0.06 19.02 -6.44
CA TYR A 366 0.94 19.20 -7.49
C TYR A 366 0.80 20.57 -8.15
N GLU A 367 -0.40 20.95 -8.53
CA GLU A 367 -0.70 22.27 -9.12
C GLU A 367 -0.41 23.42 -8.14
N GLN A 368 -0.79 23.28 -6.88
CA GLN A 368 -0.42 24.23 -5.85
C GLN A 368 1.10 24.39 -5.74
N THR A 369 1.82 23.26 -5.80
CA THR A 369 3.29 23.25 -5.68
C THR A 369 3.95 23.96 -6.85
N ILE A 370 3.55 23.71 -8.11
CA ILE A 370 4.15 24.34 -9.28
C ILE A 370 3.83 25.84 -9.37
N ASN A 371 2.66 26.26 -8.90
CA ASN A 371 2.22 27.65 -8.91
C ASN A 371 2.68 28.45 -7.65
N SER A 372 3.22 27.79 -6.63
CA SER A 372 3.77 28.48 -5.46
C SER A 372 4.99 29.31 -5.84
N ALA A 373 5.06 30.56 -5.35
CA ALA A 373 6.27 31.36 -5.48
C ALA A 373 7.47 30.58 -4.94
N SER A 374 8.58 30.59 -5.67
CA SER A 374 9.83 30.00 -5.19
C SER A 374 10.23 30.79 -3.93
N ARG A 375 9.90 30.27 -2.74
CA ARG A 375 10.56 30.78 -1.53
C ARG A 375 12.03 30.49 -1.70
N GLU A 376 12.83 31.53 -1.79
CA GLU A 376 14.28 31.47 -1.73
C GLU A 376 14.67 30.72 -0.45
N LEU A 377 15.72 29.90 -0.56
CA LEU A 377 16.28 29.06 0.53
C LEU A 377 16.77 29.88 1.69
#